data_e4ff896cc51cef442f5cb7c7f18cf202
#
_entry.id   e4ff896cc51cef442f5cb7c7f18cf202
#
_cell.length_a   1.000
_cell.length_b   1.000
_cell.length_c   1.000
_cell.angle_alpha   90.00
_cell.angle_beta   90.00
_cell.angle_gamma   90.00
#
_symmetry.space_group_name_H-M   'P 1'
#
loop_
_entity.id
_entity.type
_entity.pdbx_description
1 polymer ?
#
loop_
_entity_poly.entity_id
_entity_poly.type
_entity_poly.pdbx_seq_one_letter_code
_entity_poly.pdbx_strand_id
1 'polypeptide(L)' 'MKCKICNETIFGHGHNAQPITNGRCCDVCQDTKVIPARLELMFGVRK' A
#
# COMPACT_ATOMS: atom_id res chain seq x y z
N MET A 1 -15.30 -2.67 -1.53
CA MET A 1 -14.06 -3.00 -0.78
C MET A 1 -13.43 -1.72 -0.26
N LYS A 2 -12.90 -1.78 0.94
CA LYS A 2 -12.32 -0.60 1.57
C LYS A 2 -10.81 -0.71 1.62
N CYS A 3 -10.14 0.41 1.44
CA CYS A 3 -8.70 0.50 1.60
C CYS A 3 -8.32 0.23 3.05
N LYS A 4 -7.33 -0.62 3.25
CA LYS A 4 -6.89 -0.95 4.60
C LYS A 4 -6.02 0.12 5.22
N ILE A 5 -5.61 1.08 4.43
CA ILE A 5 -4.70 2.13 4.91
C ILE A 5 -5.47 3.40 5.22
N CYS A 6 -6.20 3.92 4.24
CA CYS A 6 -6.91 5.18 4.42
C CYS A 6 -8.41 5.00 4.60
N ASN A 7 -8.90 3.77 4.43
CA ASN A 7 -10.31 3.43 4.64
C ASN A 7 -11.23 4.04 3.58
N GLU A 8 -10.70 4.43 2.45
CA GLU A 8 -11.51 4.91 1.35
C GLU A 8 -12.04 3.76 0.54
N THR A 9 -13.08 4.02 -0.24
CA THR A 9 -13.65 2.99 -1.10
C THR A 9 -12.69 2.69 -2.25
N ILE A 10 -12.47 1.40 -2.48
CA ILE A 10 -11.65 0.94 -3.59
C ILE A 10 -12.57 0.51 -4.72
N PHE A 11 -12.29 0.99 -5.92
CA PHE A 11 -13.00 0.57 -7.11
C PHE A 11 -12.18 -0.51 -7.80
N GLY A 12 -12.81 -1.65 -8.06
CA GLY A 12 -12.12 -2.77 -8.65
C GLY A 12 -11.45 -3.63 -7.58
N HIS A 13 -10.33 -4.25 -7.94
CA HIS A 13 -9.66 -5.20 -7.06
C HIS A 13 -8.73 -4.54 -6.06
N GLY A 14 -8.38 -3.30 -6.28
CA GLY A 14 -7.42 -2.66 -5.40
C GLY A 14 -6.01 -3.16 -5.66
N HIS A 15 -5.13 -2.87 -4.72
CA HIS A 15 -3.73 -3.25 -4.83
C HIS A 15 -3.27 -3.91 -3.54
N ASN A 16 -2.24 -4.75 -3.66
CA ASN A 16 -1.67 -5.40 -2.50
C ASN A 16 -1.04 -4.35 -1.58
N ALA A 17 -1.48 -4.31 -0.34
CA ALA A 17 -1.04 -3.27 0.60
C ALA A 17 0.20 -3.67 1.39
N GLN A 18 0.71 -4.87 1.21
CA GLN A 18 1.92 -5.28 1.91
C GLN A 18 3.11 -4.49 1.37
N PRO A 19 4.09 -4.19 2.20
CA PRO A 19 4.30 -4.66 3.58
C PRO A 19 3.62 -3.80 4.64
N ILE A 20 2.88 -2.79 4.25
CA ILE A 20 2.28 -1.90 5.25
C ILE A 20 1.22 -2.63 6.05
N THR A 21 0.34 -3.35 5.36
CA THR A 21 -0.71 -4.09 6.04
C THR A 21 -1.15 -5.25 5.17
N ASN A 22 -1.83 -6.21 5.79
CA ASN A 22 -2.49 -7.27 5.05
C ASN A 22 -3.76 -6.74 4.43
N GLY A 23 -3.97 -7.05 3.15
CA GLY A 23 -5.19 -6.67 2.49
C GLY A 23 -4.93 -5.84 1.27
N ARG A 24 -5.88 -4.99 0.95
CA ARG A 24 -5.83 -4.19 -0.27
C ARG A 24 -5.85 -2.72 0.05
N CYS A 25 -5.29 -1.94 -0.82
CA CYS A 25 -5.28 -0.48 -0.69
C CYS A 25 -5.73 0.15 -2.01
N CYS A 26 -6.04 1.44 -1.94
CA CYS A 26 -6.43 2.19 -3.13
C CYS A 26 -5.20 2.61 -3.91
N ASP A 27 -5.44 3.15 -5.12
CA ASP A 27 -4.34 3.59 -5.97
C ASP A 27 -3.45 4.62 -5.28
N VAL A 28 -4.07 5.56 -4.60
CA VAL A 28 -3.32 6.63 -3.95
C VAL A 28 -2.41 6.06 -2.87
N CYS A 29 -2.95 5.17 -2.03
CA CYS A 29 -2.15 4.58 -0.96
C CYS A 29 -1.05 3.71 -1.52
N GLN A 30 -1.32 2.98 -2.59
CA GLN A 30 -0.27 2.19 -3.21
C GLN A 30 0.86 3.08 -3.67
N ASP A 31 0.52 4.18 -4.33
CA ASP A 31 1.52 5.05 -4.92
C ASP A 31 2.30 5.84 -3.89
N THR A 32 1.63 6.24 -2.80
CA THR A 32 2.25 7.14 -1.84
C THR A 32 2.79 6.45 -0.59
N LYS A 33 2.34 5.22 -0.32
CA LYS A 33 2.72 4.53 0.91
C LYS A 33 3.33 3.16 0.64
N VAL A 34 2.69 2.37 -0.19
CA VAL A 34 3.14 1.00 -0.41
C VAL A 34 4.42 0.96 -1.23
N ILE A 35 4.47 1.73 -2.30
CA ILE A 35 5.65 1.71 -3.16
C ILE A 35 6.89 2.21 -2.43
N PRO A 36 6.83 3.33 -1.69
CA PRO A 36 8.00 3.73 -0.90
C PRO A 36 8.43 2.67 0.11
N ALA A 37 7.48 2.02 0.76
CA ALA A 37 7.81 0.98 1.73
C ALA A 37 8.50 -0.20 1.06
N ARG A 38 8.04 -0.56 -0.12
CA ARG A 38 8.67 -1.67 -0.85
C ARG A 38 10.07 -1.32 -1.32
N LEU A 39 10.25 -0.08 -1.73
CA LEU A 39 11.58 0.37 -2.14
C LEU A 39 12.55 0.30 -0.99
N GLU A 40 12.10 0.68 0.20
CA GLU A 40 12.95 0.57 1.38
C GLU A 40 13.38 -0.86 1.64
N LEU A 41 12.44 -1.78 1.53
CA LEU A 41 12.75 -3.18 1.73
C LEU A 41 13.73 -3.70 0.67
N MET A 42 13.51 -3.27 -0.56
CA MET A 42 14.33 -3.73 -1.68
C MET A 42 15.76 -3.23 -1.56
N PHE A 43 15.93 -1.98 -1.18
CA PHE A 43 17.27 -1.38 -1.10
C PHE A 43 17.89 -1.54 0.27
N GLY A 44 17.14 -2.00 1.25
CA GLY A 44 17.65 -2.15 2.59
C GLY A 44 17.90 -0.83 3.29
N VAL A 45 17.20 0.21 2.87
CA VAL A 45 17.36 1.53 3.47
C VAL A 45 16.73 1.54 4.86
N ARG A 46 17.44 2.06 5.82
CA ARG A 46 16.94 2.14 7.20
C ARG A 46 17.09 3.54 7.73
N LYS A 47 16.19 3.87 8.62
CA LYS A 47 16.26 5.22 9.21
C LYS A 47 16.93 5.14 10.51
#